data_a6ddb470cc201095a9a2f790ae29d4e5
#
_entry.id   a6ddb470cc201095a9a2f790ae29d4e5
#
_cell.length_a   1.000
_cell.length_b   1.000
_cell.length_c   1.000
_cell.angle_alpha   90.00
_cell.angle_beta   90.00
_cell.angle_gamma   90.00
#
_symmetry.space_group_name_H-M   'P 1'
#
loop_
_entity.id
_entity.type
_entity.pdbx_description
1 polymer ?
#
loop_
_entity_poly.entity_id
_entity_poly.type
_entity_poly.pdbx_seq_one_letter_code
_entity_poly.pdbx_strand_id
1 'polypeptide(L)'
;MAPDESCREAAAMEKAAEIRDISSNSHKLFFASCAAFVLLVALAPGSVRAAWARLAGFISVGGQSLPAAPASNFELPAARLSGLSGQQQAELLMNATINRDARAAVLVTERAQAWRGRLKLTPELTGTLQTALNDHDLKTRTAALEVYLAVYNVAKTSRSAAHLREVAQTDLKSRGWALWMLGALGNRGIDRDAALTTLLAHVHDSDEQTRYWTIEGLAHLGSDGTIAPLLEEFRNDPAKQVRERAACSLAESGMLTHEQRLRAVPGLIAMTEDNSADATTKEWAFQALGAITGKTFGPDSAAWKNWSADYSR
;
A
#
# COMPACT_ATOMS: atom_id res chain seq x y z
N MET A 1 -14.29 -8.69 36.54
CA MET A 1 -13.77 -9.77 35.69
C MET A 1 -13.46 -9.14 34.34
N ALA A 2 -12.18 -8.91 34.04
CA ALA A 2 -11.78 -8.35 32.76
C ALA A 2 -12.01 -9.40 31.65
N PRO A 3 -12.51 -9.05 30.47
CA PRO A 3 -12.64 -10.00 29.37
C PRO A 3 -11.30 -10.56 28.99
N ASP A 4 -11.25 -11.88 28.87
CA ASP A 4 -10.10 -12.71 28.54
C ASP A 4 -9.31 -12.16 27.33
N GLU A 5 -8.00 -12.03 27.47
CA GLU A 5 -7.09 -11.57 26.43
C GLU A 5 -7.18 -12.43 25.15
N SER A 6 -7.48 -13.73 25.31
CA SER A 6 -7.69 -14.66 24.20
C SER A 6 -8.88 -14.31 23.30
N CYS A 7 -9.94 -13.73 23.85
CA CYS A 7 -11.09 -13.23 23.07
C CYS A 7 -10.77 -11.97 22.26
N ARG A 8 -9.82 -11.13 22.74
CA ARG A 8 -9.38 -9.94 22.01
C ARG A 8 -8.45 -10.29 20.85
N GLU A 9 -7.63 -11.32 21.04
CA GLU A 9 -6.73 -11.83 19.99
C GLU A 9 -7.50 -12.54 18.88
N ALA A 10 -8.50 -13.34 19.19
CA ALA A 10 -9.38 -13.97 18.23
C ALA A 10 -10.14 -12.94 17.37
N ALA A 11 -10.64 -11.86 17.99
CA ALA A 11 -11.29 -10.76 17.27
C ALA A 11 -10.32 -9.96 16.38
N ALA A 12 -9.03 -9.86 16.76
CA ALA A 12 -7.99 -9.23 15.93
C ALA A 12 -7.67 -10.09 14.69
N MET A 13 -7.70 -11.41 14.81
CA MET A 13 -7.47 -12.34 13.71
C MET A 13 -8.62 -12.43 12.72
N GLU A 14 -9.86 -12.43 13.21
CA GLU A 14 -11.05 -12.35 12.37
C GLU A 14 -11.03 -11.05 11.55
N LYS A 15 -10.58 -9.95 12.14
CA LYS A 15 -10.37 -8.67 11.46
C LYS A 15 -9.16 -8.66 10.51
N ALA A 16 -8.08 -9.39 10.81
CA ALA A 16 -6.96 -9.55 9.90
C ALA A 16 -7.34 -10.39 8.67
N ALA A 17 -8.21 -11.40 8.84
CA ALA A 17 -8.80 -12.15 7.74
C ALA A 17 -9.75 -11.28 6.90
N GLU A 18 -10.52 -10.40 7.54
CA GLU A 18 -11.40 -9.43 6.89
C GLU A 18 -10.60 -8.40 6.08
N ILE A 19 -9.47 -7.89 6.61
CA ILE A 19 -8.53 -7.02 5.87
C ILE A 19 -7.97 -7.74 4.63
N ARG A 20 -7.66 -9.02 4.74
CA ARG A 20 -7.19 -9.86 3.63
C ARG A 20 -8.23 -9.98 2.51
N ASP A 21 -9.48 -10.25 2.87
CA ASP A 21 -10.57 -10.43 1.91
C ASP A 21 -10.87 -9.12 1.18
N ILE A 22 -10.77 -8.02 1.89
CA ILE A 22 -10.96 -6.67 1.38
C ILE A 22 -9.81 -6.26 0.44
N SER A 23 -8.55 -6.51 0.81
CA SER A 23 -7.37 -6.21 -0.04
C SER A 23 -7.38 -7.09 -1.31
N SER A 24 -7.62 -8.39 -1.18
CA SER A 24 -7.71 -9.32 -2.31
C SER A 24 -8.85 -8.99 -3.28
N ASN A 25 -10.00 -8.54 -2.77
CA ASN A 25 -11.15 -8.19 -3.61
C ASN A 25 -11.00 -6.84 -4.30
N SER A 26 -10.39 -5.84 -3.67
CA SER A 26 -10.16 -4.54 -4.31
C SER A 26 -9.15 -4.64 -5.47
N HIS A 27 -8.11 -5.46 -5.34
CA HIS A 27 -7.16 -5.72 -6.43
C HIS A 27 -7.79 -6.53 -7.57
N LYS A 28 -8.58 -7.56 -7.26
CA LYS A 28 -9.34 -8.32 -8.29
C LYS A 28 -10.34 -7.42 -9.04
N LEU A 29 -10.99 -6.48 -8.35
CA LEU A 29 -11.89 -5.52 -8.96
C LEU A 29 -11.16 -4.50 -9.83
N PHE A 30 -9.97 -4.05 -9.44
CA PHE A 30 -9.17 -3.12 -10.23
C PHE A 30 -8.64 -3.76 -11.51
N PHE A 31 -8.00 -4.94 -11.43
CA PHE A 31 -7.51 -5.65 -12.62
C PHE A 31 -8.65 -6.24 -13.46
N ALA A 32 -9.72 -6.76 -12.87
CA ALA A 32 -10.91 -7.20 -13.59
C ALA A 32 -11.63 -6.01 -14.27
N SER A 33 -11.64 -4.83 -13.65
CA SER A 33 -12.19 -3.62 -14.25
C SER A 33 -11.36 -3.13 -15.44
N CYS A 34 -10.03 -3.14 -15.37
CA CYS A 34 -9.15 -2.78 -16.47
C CYS A 34 -9.25 -3.79 -17.63
N ALA A 35 -9.26 -5.11 -17.35
CA ALA A 35 -9.40 -6.14 -18.37
C ALA A 35 -10.80 -6.13 -19.01
N ALA A 36 -11.86 -5.97 -18.23
CA ALA A 36 -13.22 -5.85 -18.72
C ALA A 36 -13.42 -4.56 -19.54
N PHE A 37 -12.76 -3.47 -19.15
CA PHE A 37 -12.82 -2.21 -19.87
C PHE A 37 -12.12 -2.29 -21.24
N VAL A 38 -10.95 -2.93 -21.33
CA VAL A 38 -10.25 -3.17 -22.60
C VAL A 38 -11.08 -4.10 -23.52
N LEU A 39 -11.72 -5.14 -22.98
CA LEU A 39 -12.59 -6.04 -23.75
C LEU A 39 -13.86 -5.33 -24.24
N LEU A 40 -14.48 -4.49 -23.41
CA LEU A 40 -15.65 -3.70 -23.77
C LEU A 40 -15.35 -2.70 -24.88
N VAL A 41 -14.18 -2.05 -24.86
CA VAL A 41 -13.75 -1.13 -25.93
C VAL A 41 -13.42 -1.91 -27.21
N ALA A 42 -12.85 -3.12 -27.10
CA ALA A 42 -12.52 -3.96 -28.25
C ALA A 42 -13.78 -4.49 -28.99
N LEU A 43 -14.88 -4.70 -28.28
CA LEU A 43 -16.15 -5.21 -28.82
C LEU A 43 -17.18 -4.11 -29.16
N ALA A 44 -16.85 -2.84 -28.88
CA ALA A 44 -17.78 -1.74 -29.10
C ALA A 44 -17.97 -1.41 -30.58
N PRO A 45 -19.17 -0.98 -30.99
CA PRO A 45 -19.44 -0.51 -32.34
C PRO A 45 -18.50 0.63 -32.76
N GLY A 46 -18.20 0.74 -34.05
CA GLY A 46 -17.20 1.70 -34.58
C GLY A 46 -17.43 3.17 -34.17
N SER A 47 -18.69 3.59 -33.98
CA SER A 47 -19.00 4.93 -33.45
C SER A 47 -18.55 5.19 -32.04
N VAL A 48 -18.56 4.18 -31.17
CA VAL A 48 -18.07 4.26 -29.79
C VAL A 48 -16.54 4.26 -29.77
N ARG A 49 -15.90 3.46 -30.63
CA ARG A 49 -14.43 3.47 -30.79
C ARG A 49 -13.92 4.82 -31.26
N ALA A 50 -14.62 5.48 -32.20
CA ALA A 50 -14.26 6.81 -32.67
C ALA A 50 -14.42 7.90 -31.59
N ALA A 51 -15.42 7.78 -30.72
CA ALA A 51 -15.61 8.68 -29.59
C ALA A 51 -14.49 8.50 -28.54
N TRP A 52 -14.10 7.26 -28.25
CA TRP A 52 -12.98 6.97 -27.34
C TRP A 52 -11.62 7.37 -27.90
N ALA A 53 -11.38 7.20 -29.22
CA ALA A 53 -10.17 7.69 -29.87
C ALA A 53 -10.04 9.23 -29.78
N ARG A 54 -11.16 9.96 -29.88
CA ARG A 54 -11.19 11.40 -29.66
C ARG A 54 -10.93 11.78 -28.20
N LEU A 55 -11.48 11.04 -27.26
CA LEU A 55 -11.24 11.25 -25.81
C LEU A 55 -9.78 10.94 -25.46
N ALA A 56 -9.21 9.84 -25.95
CA ALA A 56 -7.81 9.47 -25.76
C ALA A 56 -6.87 10.50 -26.42
N GLY A 57 -7.25 11.04 -27.60
CA GLY A 57 -6.52 12.15 -28.23
C GLY A 57 -6.54 13.44 -27.41
N PHE A 58 -7.65 13.70 -26.69
CA PHE A 58 -7.74 14.85 -25.78
C PHE A 58 -6.86 14.67 -24.51
N ILE A 59 -6.65 13.44 -24.06
CA ILE A 59 -5.77 13.10 -22.94
C ILE A 59 -4.28 13.11 -23.37
N SER A 60 -3.98 12.86 -24.68
CA SER A 60 -2.63 12.77 -25.21
C SER A 60 -2.04 14.10 -25.71
N VAL A 61 -2.85 15.16 -25.87
CA VAL A 61 -2.39 16.50 -26.27
C VAL A 61 -2.35 17.40 -25.04
N GLY A 62 -1.27 17.34 -24.30
CA GLY A 62 -0.97 18.31 -23.27
C GLY A 62 -0.08 17.74 -22.18
N GLY A 63 1.24 17.77 -22.39
CA GLY A 63 2.22 17.75 -21.31
C GLY A 63 2.17 19.04 -20.47
N GLN A 64 0.97 19.53 -20.22
CA GLN A 64 0.71 20.51 -19.17
C GLN A 64 0.34 19.72 -17.94
N SER A 65 1.19 19.78 -16.92
CA SER A 65 0.82 19.46 -15.55
C SER A 65 -0.59 20.02 -15.33
N LEU A 66 -1.56 19.13 -15.06
CA LEU A 66 -2.86 19.56 -14.59
C LEU A 66 -2.60 20.58 -13.48
N PRO A 67 -3.18 21.78 -13.54
CA PRO A 67 -3.06 22.73 -12.45
C PRO A 67 -3.45 21.97 -11.19
N ALA A 68 -2.57 21.99 -10.18
CA ALA A 68 -2.88 21.43 -8.88
C ALA A 68 -4.30 21.87 -8.53
N ALA A 69 -5.19 20.91 -8.29
CA ALA A 69 -6.55 21.23 -7.90
C ALA A 69 -6.45 22.31 -6.83
N PRO A 70 -7.20 23.43 -6.94
CA PRO A 70 -7.09 24.51 -5.98
C PRO A 70 -7.21 23.89 -4.60
N ALA A 71 -6.19 24.10 -3.76
CA ALA A 71 -6.21 23.66 -2.39
C ALA A 71 -7.58 24.09 -1.85
N SER A 72 -8.43 23.13 -1.53
CA SER A 72 -9.74 23.47 -1.00
C SER A 72 -9.45 24.25 0.28
N ASN A 73 -9.81 25.53 0.33
CA ASN A 73 -9.73 26.36 1.53
C ASN A 73 -10.72 25.87 2.61
N PHE A 74 -10.95 24.56 2.65
CA PHE A 74 -11.78 23.92 3.64
C PHE A 74 -10.91 23.63 4.86
N GLU A 75 -10.56 24.68 5.61
CA GLU A 75 -10.04 24.52 6.96
C GLU A 75 -11.15 23.96 7.83
N LEU A 76 -10.99 22.72 8.28
CA LEU A 76 -11.81 22.18 9.36
C LEU A 76 -11.57 23.05 10.62
N PRO A 77 -12.54 23.85 11.08
CA PRO A 77 -12.35 24.65 12.28
C PRO A 77 -12.07 23.70 13.44
N ALA A 78 -11.06 24.00 14.25
CA ALA A 78 -10.76 23.21 15.46
C ALA A 78 -12.00 23.06 16.37
N ALA A 79 -12.89 24.06 16.35
CA ALA A 79 -14.19 24.05 17.01
C ALA A 79 -15.12 22.91 16.53
N ARG A 80 -14.96 22.43 15.30
CA ARG A 80 -15.77 21.32 14.76
C ARG A 80 -15.39 19.95 15.34
N LEU A 81 -14.18 19.84 15.88
CA LEU A 81 -13.68 18.61 16.51
C LEU A 81 -14.00 18.58 18.02
N SER A 82 -14.25 19.76 18.64
CA SER A 82 -14.64 19.82 20.03
C SER A 82 -16.04 19.24 20.20
N GLY A 83 -16.19 18.28 21.10
CA GLY A 83 -17.47 17.60 21.35
C GLY A 83 -17.69 16.31 20.53
N LEU A 84 -16.84 15.99 19.55
CA LEU A 84 -16.90 14.71 18.83
C LEU A 84 -16.15 13.61 19.60
N SER A 85 -16.71 12.40 19.58
CA SER A 85 -16.01 11.21 20.04
C SER A 85 -14.75 10.93 19.21
N GLY A 86 -13.80 10.14 19.73
CA GLY A 86 -12.61 9.73 18.99
C GLY A 86 -12.94 9.05 17.66
N GLN A 87 -13.99 8.23 17.62
CA GLN A 87 -14.48 7.57 16.40
C GLN A 87 -14.92 8.60 15.36
N GLN A 88 -15.79 9.54 15.74
CA GLN A 88 -16.27 10.59 14.85
C GLN A 88 -15.14 11.51 14.35
N GLN A 89 -14.16 11.82 15.23
CA GLN A 89 -12.98 12.58 14.83
C GLN A 89 -12.15 11.82 13.78
N ALA A 90 -11.89 10.53 13.99
CA ALA A 90 -11.12 9.71 13.08
C ALA A 90 -11.80 9.61 11.70
N GLU A 91 -13.10 9.32 11.65
CA GLU A 91 -13.89 9.24 10.42
C GLU A 91 -13.91 10.58 9.67
N LEU A 92 -14.17 11.68 10.37
CA LEU A 92 -14.21 13.03 9.79
C LEU A 92 -12.85 13.42 9.22
N LEU A 93 -11.77 13.25 10.01
CA LEU A 93 -10.43 13.65 9.62
C LEU A 93 -9.87 12.75 8.51
N MET A 94 -10.13 11.46 8.53
CA MET A 94 -9.72 10.57 7.43
C MET A 94 -10.44 10.89 6.13
N ASN A 95 -11.75 11.19 6.20
CA ASN A 95 -12.50 11.65 5.03
C ASN A 95 -11.94 12.97 4.47
N ALA A 96 -11.63 13.94 5.34
CA ALA A 96 -11.01 15.19 4.92
C ALA A 96 -9.61 14.95 4.31
N THR A 97 -8.83 14.00 4.85
CA THR A 97 -7.50 13.66 4.37
C THR A 97 -7.54 13.11 2.94
N ILE A 98 -8.44 12.16 2.62
CA ILE A 98 -8.58 11.64 1.24
C ILE A 98 -9.10 12.71 0.28
N ASN A 99 -9.80 13.73 0.78
CA ASN A 99 -10.23 14.91 0.02
C ASN A 99 -9.18 16.04 -0.01
N ARG A 100 -7.91 15.73 0.28
CA ARG A 100 -6.74 16.62 0.13
C ARG A 100 -6.67 17.76 1.16
N ASP A 101 -7.30 17.64 2.31
CA ASP A 101 -7.05 18.56 3.43
C ASP A 101 -5.73 18.18 4.14
N ALA A 102 -4.67 18.92 3.82
CA ALA A 102 -3.33 18.68 4.37
C ALA A 102 -3.28 18.81 5.91
N ARG A 103 -4.13 19.66 6.51
CA ARG A 103 -4.22 19.84 7.95
C ARG A 103 -4.88 18.64 8.62
N ALA A 104 -5.86 18.01 7.95
CA ALA A 104 -6.52 16.82 8.46
C ALA A 104 -5.54 15.67 8.67
N ALA A 105 -4.63 15.40 7.73
CA ALA A 105 -3.60 14.38 7.87
C ALA A 105 -2.67 14.63 9.08
N VAL A 106 -2.30 15.89 9.32
CA VAL A 106 -1.52 16.28 10.51
C VAL A 106 -2.30 16.00 11.78
N LEU A 107 -3.57 16.43 11.85
CA LEU A 107 -4.43 16.24 13.00
C LEU A 107 -4.68 14.75 13.30
N VAL A 108 -4.78 13.88 12.28
CA VAL A 108 -4.83 12.42 12.46
C VAL A 108 -3.56 11.95 13.19
N THR A 109 -2.39 12.33 12.68
CA THR A 109 -1.11 11.92 13.27
C THR A 109 -0.95 12.36 14.74
N GLU A 110 -1.39 13.58 15.06
CA GLU A 110 -1.33 14.11 16.42
C GLU A 110 -2.30 13.42 17.38
N ARG A 111 -3.48 13.02 16.91
CA ARG A 111 -4.58 12.53 17.75
C ARG A 111 -4.69 11.01 17.81
N ALA A 112 -4.12 10.29 16.87
CA ALA A 112 -4.29 8.83 16.74
C ALA A 112 -3.96 8.07 18.03
N GLN A 113 -2.90 8.48 18.75
CA GLN A 113 -2.54 7.83 20.00
C GLN A 113 -3.57 8.04 21.12
N ALA A 114 -4.29 9.15 21.12
CA ALA A 114 -5.38 9.39 22.07
C ALA A 114 -6.64 8.55 21.74
N TRP A 115 -6.80 8.14 20.49
CA TRP A 115 -7.90 7.27 20.06
C TRP A 115 -7.63 5.78 20.28
N ARG A 116 -6.41 5.40 20.61
CA ARG A 116 -5.98 4.01 20.70
C ARG A 116 -6.89 3.16 21.58
N GLY A 117 -7.33 2.02 21.03
CA GLY A 117 -8.25 1.09 21.68
C GLY A 117 -9.69 1.62 21.83
N ARG A 118 -10.00 2.81 21.32
CA ARG A 118 -11.34 3.40 21.34
C ARG A 118 -12.01 3.42 19.97
N LEU A 119 -11.27 3.09 18.92
CA LEU A 119 -11.79 3.02 17.56
C LEU A 119 -12.30 1.61 17.24
N LYS A 120 -13.28 1.56 16.35
CA LYS A 120 -13.78 0.33 15.72
C LYS A 120 -13.69 0.47 14.21
N LEU A 121 -13.42 -0.61 13.50
CA LEU A 121 -13.53 -0.64 12.04
C LEU A 121 -15.01 -0.68 11.66
N THR A 122 -15.62 0.49 11.56
CA THR A 122 -16.95 0.62 10.93
C THR A 122 -16.79 0.45 9.40
N PRO A 123 -17.84 0.09 8.66
CA PRO A 123 -17.77 0.04 7.18
C PRO A 123 -17.25 1.35 6.58
N GLU A 124 -17.69 2.49 7.10
CA GLU A 124 -17.27 3.83 6.66
C GLU A 124 -15.77 4.04 6.89
N LEU A 125 -15.28 3.78 8.10
CA LEU A 125 -13.86 3.94 8.43
C LEU A 125 -13.01 2.97 7.62
N THR A 126 -13.45 1.72 7.47
CA THR A 126 -12.75 0.70 6.68
C THR A 126 -12.59 1.14 5.23
N GLY A 127 -13.68 1.56 4.57
CA GLY A 127 -13.64 2.04 3.19
C GLY A 127 -12.72 3.26 3.00
N THR A 128 -12.76 4.21 3.95
CA THR A 128 -11.91 5.39 3.93
C THR A 128 -10.43 5.03 4.12
N LEU A 129 -10.12 4.11 5.06
CA LEU A 129 -8.75 3.66 5.30
C LEU A 129 -8.18 2.89 4.11
N GLN A 130 -8.99 2.05 3.45
CA GLN A 130 -8.58 1.37 2.22
C GLN A 130 -8.27 2.36 1.10
N THR A 131 -9.13 3.34 0.88
CA THR A 131 -8.89 4.42 -0.08
C THR A 131 -7.60 5.16 0.26
N ALA A 132 -7.37 5.48 1.53
CA ALA A 132 -6.19 6.20 1.98
C ALA A 132 -4.89 5.37 1.83
N LEU A 133 -4.89 4.05 2.08
CA LEU A 133 -3.71 3.19 1.88
C LEU A 133 -3.32 3.04 0.41
N ASN A 134 -4.26 3.19 -0.51
CA ASN A 134 -4.03 3.13 -1.96
C ASN A 134 -3.86 4.53 -2.59
N ASP A 135 -3.81 5.58 -1.79
CA ASP A 135 -3.62 6.95 -2.28
C ASP A 135 -2.18 7.17 -2.79
N HIS A 136 -2.00 8.05 -3.77
CA HIS A 136 -0.65 8.42 -4.27
C HIS A 136 0.13 9.29 -3.27
N ASP A 137 -0.55 10.00 -2.37
CA ASP A 137 0.10 10.83 -1.36
C ASP A 137 0.51 10.04 -0.12
N LEU A 138 1.81 10.01 0.15
CA LEU A 138 2.36 9.32 1.33
C LEU A 138 1.86 9.89 2.67
N LYS A 139 1.46 11.15 2.73
CA LYS A 139 0.89 11.75 3.96
C LYS A 139 -0.48 11.13 4.24
N THR A 140 -1.28 10.94 3.21
CA THR A 140 -2.58 10.24 3.28
C THR A 140 -2.41 8.80 3.74
N ARG A 141 -1.46 8.05 3.15
CA ARG A 141 -1.13 6.68 3.59
C ARG A 141 -0.63 6.63 5.03
N THR A 142 0.23 7.59 5.42
CA THR A 142 0.72 7.71 6.80
C THR A 142 -0.43 7.91 7.78
N ALA A 143 -1.39 8.78 7.48
CA ALA A 143 -2.56 8.99 8.32
C ALA A 143 -3.38 7.68 8.49
N ALA A 144 -3.54 6.89 7.42
CA ALA A 144 -4.20 5.60 7.52
C ALA A 144 -3.45 4.63 8.43
N LEU A 145 -2.11 4.54 8.35
CA LEU A 145 -1.32 3.70 9.25
C LEU A 145 -1.49 4.13 10.73
N GLU A 146 -1.51 5.43 11.00
CA GLU A 146 -1.74 5.95 12.36
C GLU A 146 -3.10 5.50 12.92
N VAL A 147 -4.14 5.55 12.08
CA VAL A 147 -5.48 5.09 12.48
C VAL A 147 -5.52 3.57 12.68
N TYR A 148 -4.87 2.78 11.81
CA TYR A 148 -4.77 1.33 12.01
C TYR A 148 -4.06 0.98 13.32
N LEU A 149 -2.92 1.63 13.64
CA LEU A 149 -2.25 1.43 14.93
C LEU A 149 -3.19 1.76 16.11
N ALA A 150 -4.02 2.81 15.98
CA ALA A 150 -4.98 3.18 17.01
C ALA A 150 -6.13 2.16 17.15
N VAL A 151 -6.68 1.67 16.04
CA VAL A 151 -7.74 0.64 16.02
C VAL A 151 -7.28 -0.63 16.72
N TYR A 152 -6.07 -1.10 16.39
CA TYR A 152 -5.50 -2.31 16.98
C TYR A 152 -4.82 -2.09 18.33
N ASN A 153 -5.02 -0.92 18.93
CA ASN A 153 -4.49 -0.57 20.26
C ASN A 153 -2.94 -0.66 20.34
N VAL A 154 -2.23 -0.49 19.24
CA VAL A 154 -0.77 -0.55 19.20
C VAL A 154 -0.18 0.81 19.56
N ALA A 155 0.58 0.87 20.67
CA ALA A 155 1.29 2.07 21.07
C ALA A 155 2.56 2.26 20.24
N LYS A 156 2.90 3.51 19.90
CA LYS A 156 4.20 3.83 19.23
C LYS A 156 5.34 3.81 20.25
N THR A 157 5.71 2.62 20.70
CA THR A 157 6.77 2.39 21.69
C THR A 157 7.61 1.16 21.35
N SER A 158 8.89 1.14 21.79
CA SER A 158 9.75 -0.04 21.64
C SER A 158 9.20 -1.28 22.37
N ARG A 159 8.44 -1.10 23.45
CA ARG A 159 7.75 -2.22 24.13
C ARG A 159 6.73 -2.89 23.19
N SER A 160 5.92 -2.10 22.47
CA SER A 160 4.96 -2.65 21.52
C SER A 160 5.68 -3.33 20.35
N ALA A 161 6.76 -2.75 19.83
CA ALA A 161 7.55 -3.38 18.79
C ALA A 161 8.19 -4.70 19.27
N ALA A 162 8.72 -4.76 20.51
CA ALA A 162 9.25 -5.99 21.10
C ALA A 162 8.19 -7.07 21.24
N HIS A 163 7.00 -6.72 21.73
CA HIS A 163 5.87 -7.65 21.83
C HIS A 163 5.42 -8.18 20.46
N LEU A 164 5.31 -7.31 19.44
CA LEU A 164 4.95 -7.76 18.10
C LEU A 164 6.01 -8.70 17.49
N ARG A 165 7.30 -8.47 17.76
CA ARG A 165 8.38 -9.40 17.34
C ARG A 165 8.24 -10.77 18.02
N GLU A 166 7.91 -10.78 19.32
CA GLU A 166 7.63 -12.01 20.05
C GLU A 166 6.42 -12.75 19.45
N VAL A 167 5.31 -12.06 19.22
CA VAL A 167 4.12 -12.64 18.58
C VAL A 167 4.45 -13.20 17.20
N ALA A 168 5.20 -12.47 16.38
CA ALA A 168 5.61 -12.95 15.05
C ALA A 168 6.41 -14.24 15.11
N GLN A 169 7.20 -14.46 16.16
CA GLN A 169 8.03 -15.65 16.33
C GLN A 169 7.23 -16.83 16.91
N THR A 170 6.38 -16.57 17.90
CA THR A 170 5.80 -17.61 18.77
C THR A 170 4.35 -17.97 18.47
N ASP A 171 3.56 -17.04 17.90
CA ASP A 171 2.14 -17.25 17.62
C ASP A 171 1.85 -17.31 16.13
N LEU A 172 1.73 -18.53 15.60
CA LEU A 172 1.44 -18.76 14.17
C LEU A 172 0.12 -18.11 13.72
N LYS A 173 -0.85 -18.00 14.60
CA LYS A 173 -2.17 -17.45 14.27
C LYS A 173 -2.14 -15.93 14.10
N SER A 174 -1.41 -15.23 14.96
CA SER A 174 -1.30 -13.78 14.96
C SER A 174 -0.06 -13.27 14.20
N ARG A 175 0.79 -14.19 13.68
CA ARG A 175 2.05 -13.85 13.00
C ARG A 175 1.85 -12.83 11.89
N GLY A 176 0.92 -13.07 10.98
CA GLY A 176 0.67 -12.17 9.85
C GLY A 176 0.28 -10.76 10.29
N TRP A 177 -0.62 -10.66 11.28
CA TRP A 177 -0.97 -9.38 11.88
C TRP A 177 0.22 -8.68 12.54
N ALA A 178 1.04 -9.43 13.29
CA ALA A 178 2.22 -8.86 13.95
C ALA A 178 3.25 -8.34 12.94
N LEU A 179 3.50 -9.06 11.84
CA LEU A 179 4.39 -8.64 10.76
C LEU A 179 3.89 -7.36 10.09
N TRP A 180 2.59 -7.26 9.81
CA TRP A 180 1.97 -6.06 9.26
C TRP A 180 2.15 -4.85 10.20
N MET A 181 1.84 -5.04 11.50
CA MET A 181 1.95 -3.99 12.53
C MET A 181 3.40 -3.57 12.77
N LEU A 182 4.37 -4.49 12.67
CA LEU A 182 5.80 -4.16 12.74
C LEU A 182 6.23 -3.24 11.59
N GLY A 183 5.77 -3.52 10.37
CA GLY A 183 5.99 -2.63 9.24
C GLY A 183 5.45 -1.22 9.49
N ALA A 184 4.20 -1.12 9.96
CA ALA A 184 3.56 0.14 10.28
C ALA A 184 4.28 0.90 11.40
N LEU A 185 4.68 0.24 12.50
CA LEU A 185 5.45 0.84 13.58
C LEU A 185 6.83 1.31 13.13
N GLY A 186 7.55 0.47 12.37
CA GLY A 186 8.86 0.80 11.82
C GLY A 186 8.81 2.01 10.89
N ASN A 187 7.75 2.13 10.08
CA ASN A 187 7.50 3.32 9.27
C ASN A 187 7.37 4.57 10.14
N ARG A 188 6.76 4.46 11.30
CA ARG A 188 6.62 5.56 12.27
C ARG A 188 7.87 5.80 13.11
N GLY A 189 9.00 5.18 12.75
CA GLY A 189 10.31 5.38 13.39
C GLY A 189 10.55 4.55 14.66
N ILE A 190 9.64 3.62 14.99
CA ILE A 190 9.79 2.78 16.18
C ILE A 190 10.57 1.52 15.82
N ASP A 191 11.76 1.35 16.38
CA ASP A 191 12.65 0.18 16.22
C ASP A 191 12.76 -0.31 14.76
N ARG A 192 12.91 0.61 13.82
CA ARG A 192 12.84 0.34 12.36
C ARG A 192 13.76 -0.81 11.92
N ASP A 193 15.02 -0.81 12.38
CA ASP A 193 15.99 -1.83 11.96
C ASP A 193 15.64 -3.20 12.53
N ALA A 194 15.15 -3.26 13.76
CA ALA A 194 14.68 -4.50 14.37
C ALA A 194 13.38 -5.00 13.70
N ALA A 195 12.49 -4.11 13.27
CA ALA A 195 11.34 -4.46 12.49
C ALA A 195 11.74 -5.05 11.12
N LEU A 196 12.69 -4.41 10.42
CA LEU A 196 13.23 -4.93 9.15
C LEU A 196 13.85 -6.31 9.35
N THR A 197 14.70 -6.49 10.35
CA THR A 197 15.34 -7.78 10.66
C THR A 197 14.30 -8.87 10.90
N THR A 198 13.24 -8.57 11.62
CA THR A 198 12.15 -9.55 11.88
C THR A 198 11.40 -9.89 10.60
N LEU A 199 11.07 -8.90 9.78
CA LEU A 199 10.41 -9.13 8.49
C LEU A 199 11.27 -10.00 7.56
N LEU A 200 12.58 -9.70 7.46
CA LEU A 200 13.51 -10.49 6.64
C LEU A 200 13.64 -11.95 7.11
N ALA A 201 13.46 -12.23 8.39
CA ALA A 201 13.47 -13.60 8.91
C ALA A 201 12.25 -14.44 8.44
N HIS A 202 11.17 -13.80 7.97
CA HIS A 202 9.94 -14.46 7.52
C HIS A 202 9.69 -14.34 6.01
N VAL A 203 10.58 -13.71 5.26
CA VAL A 203 10.39 -13.50 3.82
C VAL A 203 10.34 -14.81 3.03
N HIS A 204 11.06 -15.83 3.49
CA HIS A 204 11.07 -17.18 2.90
C HIS A 204 10.37 -18.22 3.81
N ASP A 205 9.40 -17.82 4.61
CA ASP A 205 8.64 -18.74 5.45
C ASP A 205 7.97 -19.84 4.59
N SER A 206 7.87 -21.05 5.11
CA SER A 206 7.23 -22.16 4.40
C SER A 206 5.73 -21.91 4.16
N ASP A 207 5.08 -21.15 5.04
CA ASP A 207 3.67 -20.77 4.93
C ASP A 207 3.51 -19.57 3.97
N GLU A 208 2.78 -19.78 2.88
CA GLU A 208 2.47 -18.76 1.87
C GLU A 208 1.82 -17.50 2.50
N GLN A 209 0.92 -17.72 3.46
CA GLN A 209 0.21 -16.63 4.10
C GLN A 209 1.15 -15.77 4.94
N THR A 210 2.11 -16.39 5.63
CA THR A 210 3.17 -15.68 6.36
C THR A 210 4.02 -14.86 5.41
N ARG A 211 4.44 -15.41 4.26
CA ARG A 211 5.20 -14.65 3.24
C ARG A 211 4.39 -13.48 2.71
N TYR A 212 3.10 -13.66 2.41
CA TYR A 212 2.24 -12.58 1.96
C TYR A 212 2.20 -11.43 2.96
N TRP A 213 1.96 -11.72 4.25
CA TRP A 213 1.93 -10.69 5.29
C TRP A 213 3.30 -10.06 5.58
N THR A 214 4.39 -10.81 5.32
CA THR A 214 5.74 -10.27 5.37
C THR A 214 5.95 -9.21 4.29
N ILE A 215 5.50 -9.47 3.07
CA ILE A 215 5.54 -8.49 1.96
C ILE A 215 4.71 -7.25 2.32
N GLU A 216 3.53 -7.42 2.90
CA GLU A 216 2.72 -6.30 3.41
C GLU A 216 3.48 -5.49 4.47
N GLY A 217 4.13 -6.17 5.41
CA GLY A 217 4.96 -5.52 6.43
C GLY A 217 6.15 -4.75 5.83
N LEU A 218 6.86 -5.33 4.86
CA LEU A 218 7.94 -4.67 4.13
C LEU A 218 7.44 -3.45 3.35
N ALA A 219 6.29 -3.58 2.68
CA ALA A 219 5.66 -2.49 1.96
C ALA A 219 5.33 -1.32 2.90
N HIS A 220 4.78 -1.61 4.08
CA HIS A 220 4.42 -0.59 5.06
C HIS A 220 5.63 0.01 5.79
N LEU A 221 6.70 -0.76 5.97
CA LEU A 221 7.96 -0.23 6.50
C LEU A 221 8.56 0.83 5.57
N GLY A 222 8.58 0.58 4.27
CA GLY A 222 8.95 1.56 3.25
C GLY A 222 10.34 2.15 3.46
N SER A 223 11.36 1.31 3.60
CA SER A 223 12.77 1.72 3.73
C SER A 223 13.60 1.19 2.57
N ASP A 224 14.79 1.75 2.37
CA ASP A 224 15.71 1.27 1.33
C ASP A 224 16.01 -0.24 1.46
N GLY A 225 16.10 -0.74 2.70
CA GLY A 225 16.34 -2.14 3.00
C GLY A 225 15.19 -3.07 2.58
N THR A 226 14.02 -2.53 2.22
CA THR A 226 12.89 -3.35 1.75
C THR A 226 12.88 -3.57 0.24
N ILE A 227 13.67 -2.81 -0.53
CA ILE A 227 13.63 -2.84 -2.01
C ILE A 227 14.15 -4.18 -2.54
N ALA A 228 15.34 -4.61 -2.08
CA ALA A 228 15.95 -5.86 -2.56
C ALA A 228 15.09 -7.10 -2.23
N PRO A 229 14.59 -7.31 -1.00
CA PRO A 229 13.71 -8.43 -0.71
C PRO A 229 12.38 -8.36 -1.47
N LEU A 230 11.80 -7.17 -1.70
CA LEU A 230 10.60 -7.04 -2.52
C LEU A 230 10.86 -7.43 -3.99
N LEU A 231 12.02 -7.08 -4.56
CA LEU A 231 12.42 -7.51 -5.91
C LEU A 231 12.64 -9.03 -5.98
N GLU A 232 13.24 -9.62 -4.95
CA GLU A 232 13.49 -11.04 -4.87
C GLU A 232 12.19 -11.83 -4.83
N GLU A 233 11.26 -11.47 -3.93
CA GLU A 233 9.97 -12.15 -3.82
C GLU A 233 9.08 -11.92 -5.04
N PHE A 234 9.12 -10.75 -5.65
CA PHE A 234 8.45 -10.51 -6.92
C PHE A 234 8.93 -11.46 -8.02
N ARG A 235 10.23 -11.73 -8.08
CA ARG A 235 10.83 -12.59 -9.09
C ARG A 235 10.63 -14.09 -8.80
N ASN A 236 10.80 -14.51 -7.55
CA ASN A 236 11.10 -15.88 -7.20
C ASN A 236 10.06 -16.59 -6.31
N ASP A 237 9.12 -15.86 -5.66
CA ASP A 237 8.15 -16.53 -4.79
C ASP A 237 7.31 -17.53 -5.59
N PRO A 238 7.15 -18.77 -5.10
CA PRO A 238 6.34 -19.78 -5.78
C PRO A 238 4.86 -19.38 -5.88
N ALA A 239 4.35 -18.61 -4.94
CA ALA A 239 2.95 -18.18 -4.93
C ALA A 239 2.74 -16.91 -5.77
N LYS A 240 1.87 -17.01 -6.76
CA LYS A 240 1.54 -15.89 -7.65
C LYS A 240 1.08 -14.65 -6.88
N GLN A 241 0.25 -14.82 -5.84
CA GLN A 241 -0.27 -13.71 -5.06
C GLN A 241 0.82 -12.96 -4.26
N VAL A 242 1.87 -13.65 -3.81
CA VAL A 242 3.01 -13.04 -3.13
C VAL A 242 3.83 -12.22 -4.13
N ARG A 243 4.11 -12.77 -5.33
CA ARG A 243 4.79 -12.04 -6.41
C ARG A 243 4.02 -10.79 -6.82
N GLU A 244 2.70 -10.90 -7.03
CA GLU A 244 1.82 -9.78 -7.38
C GLU A 244 1.87 -8.69 -6.30
N ARG A 245 1.80 -9.09 -5.02
CA ARG A 245 1.84 -8.14 -3.91
C ARG A 245 3.18 -7.42 -3.82
N ALA A 246 4.28 -8.12 -4.04
CA ALA A 246 5.62 -7.54 -4.07
C ALA A 246 5.76 -6.54 -5.25
N ALA A 247 5.25 -6.88 -6.44
CA ALA A 247 5.21 -5.99 -7.60
C ALA A 247 4.43 -4.70 -7.31
N CYS A 248 3.22 -4.80 -6.75
CA CYS A 248 2.41 -3.64 -6.35
C CYS A 248 3.12 -2.78 -5.30
N SER A 249 3.82 -3.41 -4.35
CA SER A 249 4.56 -2.70 -3.29
C SER A 249 5.71 -1.86 -3.85
N LEU A 250 6.42 -2.37 -4.84
CA LEU A 250 7.46 -1.62 -5.55
C LEU A 250 6.88 -0.52 -6.44
N ALA A 251 5.79 -0.80 -7.16
CA ALA A 251 5.22 0.10 -8.15
C ALA A 251 4.53 1.33 -7.52
N GLU A 252 3.52 1.11 -6.69
CA GLU A 252 2.62 2.20 -6.29
C GLU A 252 2.04 2.08 -4.88
N SER A 253 1.97 0.89 -4.29
CA SER A 253 1.41 0.71 -2.95
C SER A 253 2.51 0.75 -1.86
N GLY A 254 2.10 0.74 -0.58
CA GLY A 254 3.04 0.79 0.54
C GLY A 254 3.67 2.17 0.74
N MET A 255 4.78 2.23 1.46
CA MET A 255 5.35 3.47 1.99
C MET A 255 6.70 3.87 1.36
N LEU A 256 7.13 3.22 0.26
CA LEU A 256 8.31 3.66 -0.49
C LEU A 256 8.06 5.03 -1.12
N THR A 257 9.00 5.94 -0.97
CA THR A 257 9.01 7.22 -1.69
C THR A 257 9.25 6.99 -3.18
N HIS A 258 8.93 7.97 -4.01
CA HIS A 258 9.22 7.90 -5.45
C HIS A 258 10.72 7.68 -5.72
N GLU A 259 11.61 8.37 -5.00
CA GLU A 259 13.06 8.20 -5.12
C GLU A 259 13.50 6.76 -4.77
N GLN A 260 12.93 6.17 -3.72
CA GLN A 260 13.20 4.79 -3.35
C GLN A 260 12.71 3.81 -4.42
N ARG A 261 11.54 4.04 -5.01
CA ARG A 261 11.01 3.22 -6.11
C ARG A 261 11.90 3.25 -7.35
N LEU A 262 12.47 4.42 -7.68
CA LEU A 262 13.44 4.53 -8.78
C LEU A 262 14.66 3.61 -8.59
N ARG A 263 15.06 3.30 -7.37
CA ARG A 263 16.14 2.33 -7.10
C ARG A 263 15.78 0.88 -7.46
N ALA A 264 14.49 0.57 -7.57
CA ALA A 264 14.05 -0.76 -8.04
C ALA A 264 14.11 -0.92 -9.56
N VAL A 265 14.17 0.20 -10.33
CA VAL A 265 14.11 0.19 -11.79
C VAL A 265 15.15 -0.75 -12.45
N PRO A 266 16.43 -0.76 -12.07
CA PRO A 266 17.40 -1.67 -12.68
C PRO A 266 17.02 -3.15 -12.48
N GLY A 267 16.53 -3.53 -11.28
CA GLY A 267 16.07 -4.88 -10.99
C GLY A 267 14.82 -5.27 -11.78
N LEU A 268 13.88 -4.34 -11.96
CA LEU A 268 12.69 -4.55 -12.78
C LEU A 268 13.04 -4.74 -14.26
N ILE A 269 13.97 -3.95 -14.81
CA ILE A 269 14.45 -4.12 -16.19
C ILE A 269 15.10 -5.50 -16.35
N ALA A 270 15.99 -5.90 -15.43
CA ALA A 270 16.62 -7.22 -15.47
C ALA A 270 15.58 -8.35 -15.46
N MET A 271 14.46 -8.17 -14.75
CA MET A 271 13.36 -9.12 -14.69
C MET A 271 12.64 -9.27 -16.04
N THR A 272 12.51 -8.18 -16.80
CA THR A 272 11.90 -8.22 -18.14
C THR A 272 12.78 -9.00 -19.16
N GLU A 273 14.10 -9.01 -18.96
CA GLU A 273 15.07 -9.72 -19.79
C GLU A 273 15.28 -11.19 -19.36
N ASP A 274 14.80 -11.58 -18.18
CA ASP A 274 15.02 -12.90 -17.62
C ASP A 274 14.20 -13.99 -18.33
N ASN A 275 14.88 -14.91 -19.01
CA ASN A 275 14.22 -16.01 -19.71
C ASN A 275 13.55 -17.03 -18.77
N SER A 276 13.91 -17.08 -17.51
CA SER A 276 13.29 -17.95 -16.50
C SER A 276 12.01 -17.37 -15.90
N ALA A 277 11.80 -16.06 -16.01
CA ALA A 277 10.58 -15.43 -15.52
C ALA A 277 9.39 -15.74 -16.44
N ASP A 278 8.25 -16.09 -15.83
CA ASP A 278 7.00 -16.31 -16.56
C ASP A 278 6.45 -15.02 -17.20
N ALA A 279 5.56 -15.17 -18.18
CA ALA A 279 5.01 -14.05 -18.93
C ALA A 279 4.26 -13.05 -18.03
N THR A 280 3.57 -13.52 -16.99
CA THR A 280 2.83 -12.67 -16.05
C THR A 280 3.81 -11.83 -15.22
N THR A 281 4.88 -12.42 -14.73
CA THR A 281 5.92 -11.70 -13.97
C THR A 281 6.57 -10.62 -14.82
N LYS A 282 6.89 -10.90 -16.08
CA LYS A 282 7.42 -9.90 -17.01
C LYS A 282 6.43 -8.77 -17.29
N GLU A 283 5.17 -9.09 -17.50
CA GLU A 283 4.11 -8.10 -17.71
C GLU A 283 4.00 -7.17 -16.49
N TRP A 284 3.96 -7.70 -15.28
CA TRP A 284 3.94 -6.88 -14.07
C TRP A 284 5.21 -6.05 -13.89
N ALA A 285 6.38 -6.54 -14.32
CA ALA A 285 7.61 -5.74 -14.29
C ALA A 285 7.52 -4.52 -15.24
N PHE A 286 6.96 -4.69 -16.45
CA PHE A 286 6.70 -3.57 -17.36
C PHE A 286 5.68 -2.59 -16.81
N GLN A 287 4.60 -3.08 -16.17
CA GLN A 287 3.61 -2.23 -15.52
C GLN A 287 4.23 -1.43 -14.37
N ALA A 288 5.05 -2.08 -13.53
CA ALA A 288 5.76 -1.43 -12.43
C ALA A 288 6.72 -0.35 -12.94
N LEU A 289 7.48 -0.63 -13.99
CA LEU A 289 8.35 0.36 -14.65
C LEU A 289 7.56 1.59 -15.11
N GLY A 290 6.41 1.38 -15.75
CA GLY A 290 5.51 2.46 -16.19
C GLY A 290 4.97 3.27 -15.02
N ALA A 291 4.50 2.62 -13.97
CA ALA A 291 3.95 3.27 -12.78
C ALA A 291 5.01 4.10 -12.01
N ILE A 292 6.23 3.58 -11.87
CA ILE A 292 7.33 4.26 -11.18
C ILE A 292 7.83 5.47 -11.98
N THR A 293 8.02 5.31 -13.29
CA THR A 293 8.75 6.30 -14.10
C THR A 293 7.85 7.27 -14.85
N GLY A 294 6.56 6.96 -14.97
CA GLY A 294 5.61 7.68 -15.80
C GLY A 294 5.88 7.52 -17.31
N LYS A 295 6.75 6.58 -17.72
CA LYS A 295 7.08 6.33 -19.15
C LYS A 295 6.21 5.20 -19.71
N THR A 296 6.05 5.20 -21.03
CA THR A 296 5.14 4.30 -21.75
C THR A 296 5.85 3.59 -22.91
N PHE A 297 6.94 2.87 -22.59
CA PHE A 297 7.67 2.08 -23.61
C PHE A 297 7.03 0.71 -23.89
N GLY A 298 5.99 0.34 -23.12
CA GLY A 298 5.35 -0.98 -23.26
C GLY A 298 6.30 -2.14 -22.94
N PRO A 299 6.10 -3.32 -23.56
CA PRO A 299 6.89 -4.52 -23.32
C PRO A 299 8.24 -4.54 -24.11
N ASP A 300 8.94 -3.42 -24.17
CA ASP A 300 10.22 -3.28 -24.85
C ASP A 300 11.36 -3.12 -23.83
N SER A 301 12.01 -4.21 -23.46
CA SER A 301 13.12 -4.23 -22.50
C SER A 301 14.30 -3.37 -22.97
N ALA A 302 14.56 -3.31 -24.28
CA ALA A 302 15.67 -2.51 -24.83
C ALA A 302 15.40 -1.01 -24.68
N ALA A 303 14.17 -0.56 -24.93
CA ALA A 303 13.78 0.83 -24.71
C ALA A 303 13.90 1.24 -23.23
N TRP A 304 13.46 0.38 -22.31
CA TRP A 304 13.62 0.61 -20.87
C TRP A 304 15.08 0.69 -20.44
N LYS A 305 15.92 -0.17 -20.96
CA LYS A 305 17.36 -0.21 -20.67
C LYS A 305 18.08 1.05 -21.17
N ASN A 306 17.80 1.47 -22.41
CA ASN A 306 18.36 2.67 -22.98
C ASN A 306 17.97 3.91 -22.17
N TRP A 307 16.68 4.03 -21.84
CA TRP A 307 16.20 5.13 -21.00
C TRP A 307 16.89 5.16 -19.63
N SER A 308 17.04 4.00 -18.97
CA SER A 308 17.67 3.92 -17.65
C SER A 308 19.15 4.32 -17.69
N ALA A 309 19.87 3.96 -18.78
CA ALA A 309 21.27 4.33 -18.97
C ALA A 309 21.44 5.86 -19.15
N ASP A 310 20.49 6.51 -19.81
CA ASP A 310 20.51 7.97 -20.01
C ASP A 310 20.09 8.71 -18.72
N TYR A 311 19.18 8.15 -17.94
CA TYR A 311 18.71 8.72 -16.67
C TYR A 311 19.77 8.68 -15.56
N SER A 312 20.70 7.72 -15.62
CA SER A 312 21.77 7.51 -14.63
C SER A 312 23.02 8.37 -14.86
N ARG A 313 23.04 9.18 -15.92
CA ARG A 313 24.11 10.15 -16.26
C ARG A 313 23.79 11.53 -15.74
#